data_d3dc440ec10688134f7a462d84ede564
#
_entry.id   d3dc440ec10688134f7a462d84ede564
#
_cell.length_a   1.000
_cell.length_b   1.000
_cell.length_c   1.000
_cell.angle_alpha   90.00
_cell.angle_beta   90.00
_cell.angle_gamma   90.00
#
_symmetry.space_group_name_H-M   'P 1'
#
loop_
_entity.id
_entity.type
_entity.pdbx_description
1 polymer ?
#
loop_
_entity_poly.entity_id
_entity_poly.type
_entity_poly.pdbx_seq_one_letter_code
_entity_poly.pdbx_strand_id
1 'polypeptide(L)'
;KFVELNEIKKTILLIPDVNYKTEIKKAVTDSKIKIIENYIYNTDPTKLTQQIEKITRYDIRRQNLKDEIRRLERSNQSNKKRLIERLKRRDTLGSVNFDSIIIADFDESLKSVTTSLLYTDISPKNKYFITLNQWFDESLLEEASSQPLYFPSINKKNFEDFSLEYFNKFGEHPNQLSFLSFDLVGLVYYLILKNNFIIDKKMFKRKSLFKGKVGIFEIKNNKINHILNFYRVEDSKFKKIF
;
A
#
# COMPACT_ATOMS: atom_id res chain seq x y z
N LYS A 1 4.04 13.39 -1.29
CA LYS A 1 3.22 14.20 -0.37
C LYS A 1 3.00 13.49 0.97
N PHE A 2 2.39 12.28 1.04
CA PHE A 2 2.16 11.55 2.30
C PHE A 2 3.47 11.28 3.06
N VAL A 3 4.46 10.75 2.39
CA VAL A 3 5.80 10.46 2.93
C VAL A 3 6.48 11.72 3.48
N GLU A 4 6.35 12.83 2.76
CA GLU A 4 6.91 14.13 3.18
C GLU A 4 6.18 14.71 4.38
N LEU A 5 4.83 14.68 4.38
CA LEU A 5 4.01 15.21 5.46
C LEU A 5 4.21 14.46 6.80
N ASN A 6 4.54 13.19 6.73
CA ASN A 6 4.79 12.35 7.90
C ASN A 6 6.29 12.17 8.21
N GLU A 7 7.16 12.95 7.56
CA GLU A 7 8.62 12.93 7.76
C GLU A 7 9.23 11.52 7.65
N ILE A 8 8.65 10.67 6.80
CA ILE A 8 9.11 9.30 6.60
C ILE A 8 10.46 9.32 5.88
N LYS A 9 11.51 8.81 6.53
CA LYS A 9 12.88 8.86 6.01
C LYS A 9 13.30 7.57 5.32
N LYS A 10 12.80 6.44 5.80
CA LYS A 10 13.26 5.12 5.38
C LYS A 10 12.07 4.26 4.98
N THR A 11 11.91 4.08 3.68
CA THR A 11 10.86 3.24 3.09
C THR A 11 11.47 2.03 2.44
N ILE A 12 10.95 0.85 2.74
CA ILE A 12 11.25 -0.39 2.00
C ILE A 12 10.10 -0.73 1.06
N LEU A 13 10.39 -1.48 0.02
CA LEU A 13 9.41 -1.95 -0.95
C LEU A 13 9.40 -3.48 -0.98
N LEU A 14 8.22 -4.05 -0.72
CA LEU A 14 7.96 -5.49 -0.84
C LEU A 14 7.23 -5.75 -2.17
N ILE A 15 7.80 -6.60 -3.01
CA ILE A 15 7.29 -6.93 -4.34
C ILE A 15 7.07 -8.44 -4.42
N PRO A 16 5.89 -8.93 -4.83
CA PRO A 16 5.68 -10.35 -5.09
C PRO A 16 6.55 -10.83 -6.27
N ASP A 17 7.01 -12.07 -6.22
CA ASP A 17 7.75 -12.68 -7.33
C ASP A 17 6.80 -13.12 -8.44
N VAL A 18 6.37 -12.16 -9.23
CA VAL A 18 5.42 -12.29 -10.35
C VAL A 18 6.02 -11.78 -11.66
N ASN A 19 5.42 -12.12 -12.78
CA ASN A 19 5.94 -11.75 -14.11
C ASN A 19 6.07 -10.25 -14.33
N TYR A 20 5.22 -9.43 -13.69
CA TYR A 20 5.19 -7.95 -13.81
C TYR A 20 5.91 -7.21 -12.66
N LYS A 21 6.78 -7.90 -11.92
CA LYS A 21 7.56 -7.29 -10.81
C LYS A 21 8.46 -6.13 -11.27
N THR A 22 8.93 -6.17 -12.51
CA THR A 22 9.77 -5.12 -13.10
C THR A 22 8.98 -3.84 -13.30
N GLU A 23 7.75 -3.95 -13.76
CA GLU A 23 6.80 -2.85 -13.96
C GLU A 23 6.44 -2.19 -12.63
N ILE A 24 6.20 -2.99 -11.59
CA ILE A 24 5.95 -2.48 -10.23
C ILE A 24 7.16 -1.66 -9.76
N LYS A 25 8.36 -2.23 -9.86
CA LYS A 25 9.59 -1.54 -9.44
C LYS A 25 9.78 -0.22 -10.19
N LYS A 26 9.55 -0.22 -11.50
CA LYS A 26 9.61 0.99 -12.33
C LYS A 26 8.57 2.03 -11.90
N ALA A 27 7.33 1.62 -11.70
CA ALA A 27 6.25 2.52 -11.28
C ALA A 27 6.55 3.21 -9.93
N VAL A 28 7.08 2.46 -8.96
CA VAL A 28 7.48 3.01 -7.66
C VAL A 28 8.69 3.94 -7.80
N THR A 29 9.67 3.60 -8.63
CA THR A 29 10.83 4.46 -8.93
C THR A 29 10.40 5.77 -9.58
N ASP A 30 9.48 5.71 -10.54
CA ASP A 30 8.92 6.90 -11.23
C ASP A 30 8.13 7.81 -10.27
N SER A 31 7.63 7.28 -9.16
CA SER A 31 6.91 8.05 -8.12
C SER A 31 7.81 8.97 -7.30
N LYS A 32 9.13 8.91 -7.46
CA LYS A 32 10.16 9.65 -6.74
C LYS A 32 10.18 9.42 -5.22
N ILE A 33 9.55 8.37 -4.74
CA ILE A 33 9.66 7.95 -3.34
C ILE A 33 11.05 7.34 -3.13
N LYS A 34 11.75 7.82 -2.11
CA LYS A 34 13.07 7.28 -1.75
C LYS A 34 12.92 5.91 -1.10
N ILE A 35 13.16 4.86 -1.89
CA ILE A 35 13.22 3.49 -1.39
C ILE A 35 14.65 3.18 -0.97
N ILE A 36 14.84 2.71 0.26
CA ILE A 36 16.16 2.33 0.77
C ILE A 36 16.54 0.91 0.37
N GLU A 37 15.53 0.03 0.23
CA GLU A 37 15.74 -1.38 -0.09
C GLU A 37 14.49 -1.99 -0.74
N ASN A 38 14.72 -2.87 -1.74
CA ASN A 38 13.65 -3.59 -2.43
C ASN A 38 13.79 -5.08 -2.13
N TYR A 39 12.71 -5.71 -1.70
CA TYR A 39 12.66 -7.13 -1.42
C TYR A 39 11.63 -7.81 -2.32
N ILE A 40 12.08 -8.83 -3.05
CA ILE A 40 11.20 -9.71 -3.83
C ILE A 40 10.89 -10.92 -2.96
N TYR A 41 9.61 -11.19 -2.73
CA TYR A 41 9.19 -12.30 -1.89
C TYR A 41 8.40 -13.35 -2.69
N ASN A 42 8.49 -14.59 -2.22
CA ASN A 42 7.73 -15.69 -2.78
C ASN A 42 6.28 -15.63 -2.27
N THR A 43 5.32 -15.85 -3.13
CA THR A 43 3.88 -15.81 -2.80
C THR A 43 3.39 -17.02 -1.99
N ASP A 44 4.19 -18.08 -1.86
CA ASP A 44 3.92 -19.19 -0.93
C ASP A 44 3.98 -18.68 0.52
N PRO A 45 2.91 -18.80 1.32
CA PRO A 45 2.84 -18.20 2.67
C PRO A 45 3.96 -18.65 3.61
N THR A 46 4.41 -19.91 3.50
CA THR A 46 5.48 -20.44 4.36
C THR A 46 6.82 -19.80 4.02
N LYS A 47 7.13 -19.69 2.74
CA LYS A 47 8.37 -19.04 2.26
C LYS A 47 8.33 -17.54 2.51
N LEU A 48 7.17 -16.91 2.31
CA LEU A 48 6.94 -15.51 2.62
C LEU A 48 7.28 -15.19 4.07
N THR A 49 6.73 -15.94 5.02
CA THR A 49 6.97 -15.71 6.45
C THR A 49 8.47 -15.80 6.78
N GLN A 50 9.17 -16.82 6.29
CA GLN A 50 10.63 -16.94 6.47
C GLN A 50 11.43 -15.78 5.86
N GLN A 51 10.98 -15.23 4.72
CA GLN A 51 11.60 -14.06 4.10
C GLN A 51 11.35 -12.79 4.92
N ILE A 52 10.12 -12.60 5.43
CA ILE A 52 9.78 -11.48 6.31
C ILE A 52 10.57 -11.54 7.63
N GLU A 53 10.76 -12.72 8.22
CA GLU A 53 11.63 -12.92 9.40
C GLU A 53 13.05 -12.39 9.14
N LYS A 54 13.64 -12.70 7.97
CA LYS A 54 14.96 -12.21 7.58
C LYS A 54 14.98 -10.70 7.39
N ILE A 55 14.02 -10.14 6.66
CA ILE A 55 13.90 -8.70 6.38
C ILE A 55 13.77 -7.91 7.68
N THR A 56 12.98 -8.42 8.62
CA THR A 56 12.72 -7.77 9.92
C THR A 56 13.77 -8.11 10.97
N ARG A 57 14.74 -8.96 10.66
CA ARG A 57 15.74 -9.48 11.62
C ARG A 57 15.08 -10.07 12.87
N TYR A 58 14.00 -10.82 12.69
CA TYR A 58 13.16 -11.31 13.77
C TYR A 58 13.95 -12.13 14.80
N ASP A 59 14.77 -13.10 14.34
CA ASP A 59 15.57 -13.94 15.22
C ASP A 59 16.56 -13.14 16.07
N ILE A 60 17.22 -12.16 15.48
CA ILE A 60 18.15 -11.28 16.20
C ILE A 60 17.40 -10.50 17.27
N ARG A 61 16.27 -9.88 16.92
CA ARG A 61 15.46 -9.10 17.85
C ARG A 61 14.88 -9.97 18.98
N ARG A 62 14.50 -11.21 18.65
CA ARG A 62 14.06 -12.20 19.64
C ARG A 62 15.20 -12.63 20.58
N GLN A 63 16.40 -12.82 20.02
CA GLN A 63 17.59 -13.12 20.82
C GLN A 63 17.94 -11.95 21.75
N ASN A 64 17.93 -10.72 21.25
CA ASN A 64 18.15 -9.52 22.05
C ASN A 64 17.19 -9.42 23.26
N LEU A 65 15.93 -9.80 23.07
CA LEU A 65 14.95 -9.86 24.18
C LEU A 65 15.36 -10.87 25.24
N LYS A 66 15.75 -12.07 24.84
CA LYS A 66 16.20 -13.12 25.77
C LYS A 66 17.46 -12.69 26.54
N ASP A 67 18.40 -12.09 25.85
CA ASP A 67 19.65 -11.66 26.46
C ASP A 67 19.45 -10.49 27.43
N GLU A 68 18.54 -9.55 27.11
CA GLU A 68 18.21 -8.47 28.03
C GLU A 68 17.48 -8.98 29.29
N ILE A 69 16.57 -9.95 29.16
CA ILE A 69 15.93 -10.58 30.33
C ILE A 69 16.99 -11.26 31.20
N ARG A 70 17.91 -12.05 30.63
CA ARG A 70 19.00 -12.70 31.37
C ARG A 70 19.93 -11.68 32.05
N ARG A 71 20.21 -10.56 31.36
CA ARG A 71 21.01 -9.45 31.93
C ARG A 71 20.35 -8.87 33.15
N LEU A 72 19.05 -8.61 33.08
CA LEU A 72 18.28 -8.08 34.22
C LEU A 72 18.18 -9.07 35.37
N GLU A 73 18.00 -10.35 35.10
CA GLU A 73 17.96 -11.40 36.11
C GLU A 73 19.25 -11.42 36.97
N ARG A 74 20.41 -11.20 36.35
CA ARG A 74 21.72 -11.13 37.00
C ARG A 74 22.04 -9.76 37.62
N SER A 75 21.23 -8.73 37.35
CA SER A 75 21.47 -7.40 37.87
C SER A 75 21.01 -7.23 39.31
N ASN A 76 21.57 -6.29 40.04
CA ASN A 76 21.17 -5.90 41.39
C ASN A 76 20.16 -4.74 41.42
N GLN A 77 19.50 -4.45 40.29
CA GLN A 77 18.55 -3.34 40.21
C GLN A 77 17.29 -3.62 41.02
N SER A 78 16.89 -2.65 41.84
CA SER A 78 15.72 -2.79 42.74
C SER A 78 14.40 -3.02 41.99
N ASN A 79 14.28 -2.48 40.74
CA ASN A 79 13.09 -2.56 39.90
C ASN A 79 13.12 -3.68 38.85
N LYS A 80 14.09 -4.60 38.92
CA LYS A 80 14.31 -5.65 37.92
C LYS A 80 13.08 -6.53 37.66
N LYS A 81 12.35 -6.91 38.70
CA LYS A 81 11.13 -7.73 38.54
C LYS A 81 10.11 -7.07 37.63
N ARG A 82 9.81 -5.78 37.84
CA ARG A 82 8.88 -5.02 37.02
C ARG A 82 9.38 -4.88 35.57
N LEU A 83 10.67 -4.68 35.35
CA LEU A 83 11.27 -4.57 34.01
C LEU A 83 11.19 -5.90 33.27
N ILE A 84 11.50 -7.02 33.93
CA ILE A 84 11.40 -8.37 33.36
C ILE A 84 9.96 -8.68 32.97
N GLU A 85 8.98 -8.41 33.83
CA GLU A 85 7.56 -8.63 33.53
C GLU A 85 7.13 -7.82 32.30
N ARG A 86 7.59 -6.56 32.17
CA ARG A 86 7.31 -5.74 30.98
C ARG A 86 7.94 -6.32 29.71
N LEU A 87 9.17 -6.85 29.81
CA LEU A 87 9.85 -7.48 28.67
C LEU A 87 9.20 -8.80 28.26
N LYS A 88 8.75 -9.61 29.21
CA LYS A 88 8.05 -10.90 28.95
C LYS A 88 6.73 -10.73 28.19
N ARG A 89 6.17 -9.51 28.13
CA ARG A 89 4.98 -9.17 27.33
C ARG A 89 5.30 -8.79 25.88
N ARG A 90 6.56 -8.81 25.49
CA ARG A 90 7.02 -8.50 24.14
C ARG A 90 7.50 -9.75 23.44
N ASP A 91 7.37 -9.78 22.14
CA ASP A 91 7.90 -10.85 21.30
C ASP A 91 9.34 -10.59 20.87
N THR A 92 9.72 -9.32 20.75
CA THR A 92 11.05 -8.92 20.30
C THR A 92 11.59 -7.69 21.05
N LEU A 93 12.91 -7.47 20.96
CA LEU A 93 13.58 -6.27 21.46
C LEU A 93 14.49 -5.69 20.37
N GLY A 94 14.33 -4.39 20.13
CA GLY A 94 15.05 -3.64 19.11
C GLY A 94 14.14 -3.15 18.01
N SER A 95 14.67 -2.25 17.18
CA SER A 95 13.96 -1.64 16.06
C SER A 95 14.42 -2.21 14.72
N VAL A 96 13.55 -2.16 13.73
CA VAL A 96 13.91 -2.36 12.33
C VAL A 96 14.42 -1.05 11.72
N ASN A 97 15.19 -1.15 10.63
CA ASN A 97 15.81 0.02 9.99
C ASN A 97 14.92 0.67 8.91
N PHE A 98 13.62 0.71 9.14
CA PHE A 98 12.67 1.40 8.25
C PHE A 98 11.50 1.99 9.04
N ASP A 99 10.89 3.03 8.47
CA ASP A 99 9.75 3.75 9.05
C ASP A 99 8.45 3.36 8.36
N SER A 100 8.52 3.00 7.08
CA SER A 100 7.39 2.58 6.29
C SER A 100 7.70 1.43 5.36
N ILE A 101 6.66 0.73 4.95
CA ILE A 101 6.69 -0.38 4.02
C ILE A 101 5.69 -0.08 2.91
N ILE A 102 6.13 -0.14 1.65
CA ILE A 102 5.23 -0.21 0.50
C ILE A 102 5.07 -1.68 0.16
N ILE A 103 3.84 -2.17 0.23
CA ILE A 103 3.47 -3.54 -0.09
C ILE A 103 2.79 -3.52 -1.46
N ALA A 104 3.45 -4.07 -2.47
CA ALA A 104 2.96 -4.07 -3.84
C ALA A 104 2.05 -5.28 -4.12
N ASP A 105 1.05 -5.47 -3.27
CA ASP A 105 0.12 -6.59 -3.35
C ASP A 105 -1.30 -6.18 -2.97
N PHE A 106 -2.26 -7.09 -3.17
CA PHE A 106 -3.68 -6.88 -2.94
C PHE A 106 -4.35 -8.20 -2.54
N ASP A 107 -5.63 -8.15 -2.16
CA ASP A 107 -6.46 -9.29 -1.78
C ASP A 107 -5.79 -10.18 -0.70
N GLU A 108 -5.93 -11.49 -0.80
CA GLU A 108 -5.40 -12.47 0.14
C GLU A 108 -3.86 -12.45 0.25
N SER A 109 -3.16 -12.09 -0.84
CA SER A 109 -1.71 -11.94 -0.82
C SER A 109 -1.27 -10.78 0.09
N LEU A 110 -1.96 -9.66 0.04
CA LEU A 110 -1.73 -8.53 0.93
C LEU A 110 -1.96 -8.92 2.39
N LYS A 111 -3.04 -9.66 2.69
CA LYS A 111 -3.34 -10.17 4.04
C LYS A 111 -2.22 -11.09 4.54
N SER A 112 -1.70 -11.96 3.68
CA SER A 112 -0.60 -12.86 4.01
C SER A 112 0.68 -12.10 4.37
N VAL A 113 1.01 -11.04 3.61
CA VAL A 113 2.16 -10.16 3.90
C VAL A 113 1.98 -9.43 5.22
N THR A 114 0.82 -8.81 5.44
CA THR A 114 0.55 -8.06 6.68
C THR A 114 0.55 -8.96 7.90
N THR A 115 -0.02 -10.15 7.80
CA THR A 115 0.01 -11.16 8.87
C THR A 115 1.43 -11.61 9.20
N SER A 116 2.27 -11.85 8.18
CA SER A 116 3.68 -12.22 8.38
C SER A 116 4.48 -11.08 9.02
N LEU A 117 4.19 -9.82 8.68
CA LEU A 117 4.79 -8.65 9.34
C LEU A 117 4.37 -8.58 10.81
N LEU A 118 3.10 -8.76 11.12
CA LEU A 118 2.58 -8.79 12.49
C LEU A 118 3.20 -9.92 13.30
N TYR A 119 3.33 -11.11 12.72
CA TYR A 119 4.01 -12.24 13.35
C TYR A 119 5.45 -11.90 13.76
N THR A 120 6.13 -11.08 12.96
CA THR A 120 7.48 -10.61 13.27
C THR A 120 7.52 -9.36 14.15
N ASP A 121 6.43 -9.03 14.83
CA ASP A 121 6.29 -7.86 15.71
C ASP A 121 6.49 -6.51 14.97
N ILE A 122 6.08 -6.45 13.71
CA ILE A 122 6.00 -5.21 12.92
C ILE A 122 4.54 -4.83 12.76
N SER A 123 4.12 -3.80 13.49
CA SER A 123 2.73 -3.37 13.55
C SER A 123 2.49 -2.07 12.77
N PRO A 124 1.34 -1.91 12.10
CA PRO A 124 0.95 -0.67 11.45
C PRO A 124 0.76 0.49 12.45
N LYS A 125 0.66 0.22 13.75
CA LYS A 125 0.66 1.24 14.81
C LYS A 125 2.01 1.94 14.97
N ASN A 126 3.10 1.26 14.61
CA ASN A 126 4.47 1.75 14.79
C ASN A 126 5.20 2.00 13.46
N LYS A 127 4.65 1.52 12.35
CA LYS A 127 5.20 1.63 11.01
C LYS A 127 4.09 1.93 10.01
N TYR A 128 4.37 2.72 8.99
CA TYR A 128 3.38 3.00 7.95
C TYR A 128 3.30 1.84 6.96
N PHE A 129 2.14 1.19 6.89
CA PHE A 129 1.83 0.19 5.87
C PHE A 129 1.13 0.89 4.71
N ILE A 130 1.79 0.97 3.58
CA ILE A 130 1.30 1.64 2.37
C ILE A 130 1.14 0.58 1.29
N THR A 131 -0.02 0.54 0.64
CA THR A 131 -0.23 -0.37 -0.48
C THR A 131 -0.40 0.40 -1.80
N LEU A 132 -0.49 -0.32 -2.89
CA LEU A 132 -0.90 0.20 -4.17
C LEU A 132 -2.42 0.46 -4.16
N ASN A 133 -3.00 0.80 -5.31
CA ASN A 133 -4.43 1.09 -5.42
C ASN A 133 -5.30 -0.14 -5.04
N GLN A 134 -6.10 -0.03 -3.99
CA GLN A 134 -6.94 -1.11 -3.43
C GLN A 134 -8.41 -1.04 -3.87
N TRP A 135 -8.82 -0.08 -4.66
CA TRP A 135 -10.18 0.04 -5.20
C TRP A 135 -11.33 -0.12 -4.18
N PHE A 136 -11.12 0.23 -2.91
CA PHE A 136 -12.09 0.11 -1.81
C PHE A 136 -12.58 -1.32 -1.58
N ASP A 137 -11.67 -2.27 -1.60
CA ASP A 137 -11.95 -3.65 -1.21
C ASP A 137 -12.44 -3.70 0.25
N GLU A 138 -13.69 -4.12 0.45
CA GLU A 138 -14.32 -4.17 1.78
C GLU A 138 -13.66 -5.21 2.69
N SER A 139 -13.00 -6.22 2.14
CA SER A 139 -12.27 -7.20 2.93
C SER A 139 -11.15 -6.58 3.78
N LEU A 140 -10.62 -5.43 3.37
CA LEU A 140 -9.64 -4.67 4.18
C LEU A 140 -10.24 -4.11 5.48
N LEU A 141 -11.56 -3.94 5.55
CA LEU A 141 -12.24 -3.43 6.74
C LEU A 141 -12.31 -4.48 7.86
N GLU A 142 -12.28 -5.75 7.50
CA GLU A 142 -12.35 -6.88 8.41
C GLU A 142 -11.00 -7.14 9.12
N GLU A 143 -9.88 -6.75 8.50
CA GLU A 143 -8.53 -7.00 9.00
C GLU A 143 -8.05 -5.89 9.96
N ALA A 144 -8.64 -5.81 11.14
CA ALA A 144 -8.30 -4.80 12.14
C ALA A 144 -6.81 -4.82 12.55
N SER A 145 -6.15 -5.97 12.45
CA SER A 145 -4.74 -6.14 12.81
C SER A 145 -3.77 -5.46 11.84
N SER A 146 -4.17 -5.30 10.57
CA SER A 146 -3.38 -4.61 9.53
C SER A 146 -3.70 -3.11 9.44
N GLN A 147 -4.55 -2.57 10.31
CA GLN A 147 -4.92 -1.17 10.32
C GLN A 147 -4.08 -0.35 11.32
N PRO A 148 -3.73 0.91 10.97
CA PRO A 148 -4.08 1.64 9.77
C PRO A 148 -3.29 1.21 8.51
N LEU A 149 -4.00 1.07 7.38
CA LEU A 149 -3.44 0.76 6.08
C LEU A 149 -3.67 1.94 5.13
N TYR A 150 -2.64 2.33 4.38
CA TYR A 150 -2.67 3.52 3.53
C TYR A 150 -2.59 3.14 2.04
N PHE A 151 -3.40 3.80 1.20
CA PHE A 151 -3.40 3.50 -0.23
C PHE A 151 -3.92 4.65 -1.11
N PRO A 152 -3.43 4.80 -2.34
CA PRO A 152 -4.05 5.67 -3.34
C PRO A 152 -5.27 5.00 -3.95
N SER A 153 -6.33 5.76 -4.23
CA SER A 153 -7.48 5.31 -4.99
C SER A 153 -8.23 6.46 -5.63
N ILE A 154 -9.23 6.13 -6.46
CA ILE A 154 -10.16 7.08 -7.06
C ILE A 154 -11.02 7.76 -6.00
N ASN A 155 -11.92 8.66 -6.39
CA ASN A 155 -12.88 9.23 -5.47
C ASN A 155 -13.90 8.18 -5.02
N LYS A 156 -14.03 7.96 -3.70
CA LYS A 156 -14.92 6.93 -3.13
C LYS A 156 -16.37 7.11 -3.55
N LYS A 157 -16.86 8.33 -3.52
CA LYS A 157 -18.25 8.61 -3.95
C LYS A 157 -18.46 8.30 -5.43
N ASN A 158 -17.53 8.68 -6.29
CA ASN A 158 -17.62 8.36 -7.72
C ASN A 158 -17.58 6.84 -7.96
N PHE A 159 -16.80 6.12 -7.16
CA PHE A 159 -16.74 4.66 -7.19
C PHE A 159 -18.11 4.04 -6.82
N GLU A 160 -18.72 4.51 -5.74
CA GLU A 160 -20.03 4.04 -5.26
C GLU A 160 -21.15 4.38 -6.27
N ASP A 161 -21.19 5.61 -6.76
CA ASP A 161 -22.18 6.06 -7.73
C ASP A 161 -22.10 5.27 -9.03
N PHE A 162 -20.89 5.03 -9.55
CA PHE A 162 -20.69 4.23 -10.76
C PHE A 162 -21.05 2.76 -10.53
N SER A 163 -20.67 2.19 -9.38
CA SER A 163 -20.99 0.79 -9.05
C SER A 163 -22.49 0.55 -9.01
N LEU A 164 -23.24 1.49 -8.42
CA LEU A 164 -24.70 1.40 -8.37
C LEU A 164 -25.35 1.53 -9.76
N GLU A 165 -24.88 2.48 -10.58
CA GLU A 165 -25.40 2.65 -11.94
C GLU A 165 -25.10 1.43 -12.82
N TYR A 166 -23.90 0.87 -12.69
CA TYR A 166 -23.48 -0.32 -13.43
C TYR A 166 -24.34 -1.53 -13.03
N PHE A 167 -24.51 -1.74 -11.73
CA PHE A 167 -25.36 -2.82 -11.21
C PHE A 167 -26.81 -2.70 -11.70
N ASN A 168 -27.40 -1.51 -11.64
CA ASN A 168 -28.76 -1.25 -12.10
C ASN A 168 -28.92 -1.53 -13.61
N LYS A 169 -27.85 -1.37 -14.39
CA LYS A 169 -27.90 -1.55 -15.84
C LYS A 169 -27.60 -2.98 -16.28
N PHE A 170 -26.67 -3.65 -15.61
CA PHE A 170 -26.13 -4.94 -16.05
C PHE A 170 -26.45 -6.10 -15.10
N GLY A 171 -26.96 -5.85 -13.90
CA GLY A 171 -27.28 -6.87 -12.90
C GLY A 171 -26.07 -7.45 -12.17
N GLU A 172 -24.87 -6.90 -12.39
CA GLU A 172 -23.62 -7.36 -11.79
C GLU A 172 -22.76 -6.17 -11.33
N HIS A 173 -21.83 -6.40 -10.41
CA HIS A 173 -20.90 -5.36 -9.95
C HIS A 173 -19.75 -5.16 -10.94
N PRO A 174 -19.33 -3.90 -11.17
CA PRO A 174 -18.22 -3.59 -12.06
C PRO A 174 -16.90 -4.07 -11.46
N ASN A 175 -16.04 -4.65 -12.27
CA ASN A 175 -14.65 -4.89 -11.91
C ASN A 175 -13.77 -3.66 -12.18
N GLN A 176 -12.51 -3.73 -11.77
CA GLN A 176 -11.55 -2.61 -11.93
C GLN A 176 -11.39 -2.18 -13.41
N LEU A 177 -11.42 -3.13 -14.35
CA LEU A 177 -11.31 -2.83 -15.77
C LEU A 177 -12.54 -2.09 -16.30
N SER A 178 -13.73 -2.38 -15.77
CA SER A 178 -14.96 -1.66 -16.15
C SER A 178 -14.87 -0.17 -15.84
N PHE A 179 -14.34 0.19 -14.66
CA PHE A 179 -14.10 1.59 -14.28
C PHE A 179 -13.12 2.29 -15.21
N LEU A 180 -11.97 1.67 -15.44
CA LEU A 180 -10.91 2.24 -16.29
C LEU A 180 -11.36 2.33 -17.74
N SER A 181 -12.04 1.32 -18.26
CA SER A 181 -12.51 1.29 -19.65
C SER A 181 -13.55 2.35 -19.91
N PHE A 182 -14.48 2.58 -18.99
CA PHE A 182 -15.50 3.62 -19.13
C PHE A 182 -14.87 5.00 -19.29
N ASP A 183 -13.97 5.37 -18.40
CA ASP A 183 -13.31 6.68 -18.44
C ASP A 183 -12.32 6.78 -19.60
N LEU A 184 -11.67 5.66 -20.01
CA LEU A 184 -10.77 5.65 -21.16
C LEU A 184 -11.53 5.95 -22.46
N VAL A 185 -12.69 5.35 -22.68
CA VAL A 185 -13.53 5.65 -23.86
C VAL A 185 -13.96 7.11 -23.84
N GLY A 186 -14.38 7.62 -22.69
CA GLY A 186 -14.73 9.03 -22.51
C GLY A 186 -13.56 9.98 -22.79
N LEU A 187 -12.36 9.63 -22.34
CA LEU A 187 -11.14 10.37 -22.59
C LEU A 187 -10.80 10.43 -24.09
N VAL A 188 -10.84 9.28 -24.77
CA VAL A 188 -10.56 9.22 -26.22
C VAL A 188 -11.57 10.07 -26.98
N TYR A 189 -12.85 9.95 -26.68
CA TYR A 189 -13.90 10.76 -27.29
C TYR A 189 -13.68 12.27 -27.06
N TYR A 190 -13.38 12.67 -25.81
CA TYR A 190 -13.05 14.06 -25.47
C TYR A 190 -11.87 14.60 -26.28
N LEU A 191 -10.81 13.82 -26.45
CA LEU A 191 -9.63 14.23 -27.21
C LEU A 191 -9.93 14.41 -28.71
N ILE A 192 -10.74 13.51 -29.27
CA ILE A 192 -11.18 13.59 -30.67
C ILE A 192 -12.01 14.85 -30.87
N LEU A 193 -12.99 15.14 -30.02
CA LEU A 193 -13.78 16.35 -30.03
C LEU A 193 -12.89 17.60 -29.95
N LYS A 194 -11.98 17.64 -28.99
CA LYS A 194 -11.07 18.77 -28.77
C LYS A 194 -10.12 19.01 -29.93
N ASN A 195 -9.87 18.00 -30.73
CA ASN A 195 -9.03 18.06 -31.93
C ASN A 195 -9.85 18.18 -33.24
N ASN A 196 -11.09 18.69 -33.16
CA ASN A 196 -11.99 18.88 -34.31
C ASN A 196 -12.23 17.59 -35.13
N PHE A 197 -12.41 16.46 -34.46
CA PHE A 197 -12.58 15.12 -35.03
C PHE A 197 -11.38 14.61 -35.86
N ILE A 198 -10.23 15.27 -35.77
CA ILE A 198 -9.00 14.79 -36.41
C ILE A 198 -8.27 13.86 -35.43
N ILE A 199 -8.09 12.61 -35.84
CA ILE A 199 -7.34 11.61 -35.05
C ILE A 199 -5.86 11.72 -35.41
N ASP A 200 -5.08 12.40 -34.58
CA ASP A 200 -3.64 12.58 -34.73
C ASP A 200 -2.93 12.28 -33.38
N LYS A 201 -1.74 11.69 -33.48
CA LYS A 201 -0.85 11.45 -32.31
C LYS A 201 -0.52 12.75 -31.55
N LYS A 202 -0.59 13.90 -32.18
CA LYS A 202 -0.39 15.23 -31.58
C LYS A 202 -1.42 15.55 -30.49
N MET A 203 -2.60 14.94 -30.53
CA MET A 203 -3.65 15.14 -29.51
C MET A 203 -3.20 14.72 -28.12
N PHE A 204 -2.27 13.76 -28.00
CA PHE A 204 -1.70 13.31 -26.72
C PHE A 204 -0.49 14.13 -26.24
N LYS A 205 0.07 15.00 -27.08
CA LYS A 205 1.24 15.85 -26.74
C LYS A 205 0.85 17.07 -25.91
N ARG A 206 -0.32 17.62 -26.13
CA ARG A 206 -0.78 18.83 -25.46
C ARG A 206 -1.19 18.51 -24.03
N LYS A 207 -0.71 19.34 -23.09
CA LYS A 207 -1.17 19.22 -21.71
C LYS A 207 -2.67 19.44 -21.65
N SER A 208 -3.41 18.48 -21.13
CA SER A 208 -4.85 18.60 -20.92
C SER A 208 -5.26 17.81 -19.68
N LEU A 209 -6.37 18.24 -19.10
CA LEU A 209 -7.00 17.59 -17.95
C LEU A 209 -8.36 17.07 -18.42
N PHE A 210 -8.62 15.81 -18.17
CA PHE A 210 -9.92 15.18 -18.41
C PHE A 210 -10.50 14.74 -17.07
N LYS A 211 -11.70 15.21 -16.77
CA LYS A 211 -12.48 14.75 -15.62
C LYS A 211 -13.49 13.72 -16.13
N GLY A 212 -13.14 12.45 -15.91
CA GLY A 212 -14.03 11.32 -16.18
C GLY A 212 -15.12 11.19 -15.12
N LYS A 213 -15.94 10.18 -15.26
CA LYS A 213 -16.98 9.85 -14.27
C LYS A 213 -16.38 9.31 -12.97
N VAL A 214 -15.35 8.50 -13.10
CA VAL A 214 -14.72 7.79 -11.98
C VAL A 214 -13.41 8.47 -11.56
N GLY A 215 -12.63 8.99 -12.51
CA GLY A 215 -11.30 9.53 -12.23
C GLY A 215 -11.00 10.84 -12.92
N ILE A 216 -9.83 11.40 -12.58
CA ILE A 216 -9.25 12.58 -13.21
C ILE A 216 -7.94 12.18 -13.87
N PHE A 217 -7.78 12.50 -15.14
CA PHE A 217 -6.62 12.13 -15.93
C PHE A 217 -5.89 13.38 -16.44
N GLU A 218 -4.60 13.46 -16.19
CA GLU A 218 -3.71 14.46 -16.78
C GLU A 218 -2.99 13.84 -17.97
N ILE A 219 -3.07 14.51 -19.12
CA ILE A 219 -2.33 14.15 -20.33
C ILE A 219 -1.17 15.12 -20.47
N LYS A 220 0.04 14.59 -20.57
CA LYS A 220 1.25 15.39 -20.77
C LYS A 220 2.33 14.55 -21.42
N ASN A 221 2.94 15.05 -22.49
CA ASN A 221 4.07 14.41 -23.17
C ASN A 221 3.80 12.92 -23.53
N ASN A 222 2.67 12.63 -24.15
CA ASN A 222 2.21 11.28 -24.52
C ASN A 222 2.05 10.31 -23.33
N LYS A 223 1.97 10.82 -22.11
CA LYS A 223 1.67 10.04 -20.91
C LYS A 223 0.31 10.45 -20.37
N ILE A 224 -0.44 9.47 -19.89
CA ILE A 224 -1.69 9.67 -19.18
C ILE A 224 -1.43 9.32 -17.72
N ASN A 225 -1.61 10.29 -16.84
CA ASN A 225 -1.47 10.12 -15.41
C ASN A 225 -2.86 10.16 -14.76
N HIS A 226 -3.23 9.14 -14.04
CA HIS A 226 -4.44 9.14 -13.23
C HIS A 226 -4.16 9.87 -11.92
N ILE A 227 -4.94 10.91 -11.62
CA ILE A 227 -4.81 11.67 -10.36
C ILE A 227 -5.66 10.95 -9.31
N LEU A 228 -5.01 10.37 -8.32
CA LEU A 228 -5.64 9.62 -7.25
C LEU A 228 -5.73 10.45 -5.97
N ASN A 229 -6.76 10.19 -5.18
CA ASN A 229 -6.83 10.58 -3.78
C ASN A 229 -6.01 9.60 -2.93
N PHE A 230 -5.77 9.96 -1.67
CA PHE A 230 -5.08 9.10 -0.73
C PHE A 230 -5.97 8.80 0.47
N TYR A 231 -6.06 7.53 0.81
CA TYR A 231 -6.96 7.02 1.84
C TYR A 231 -6.19 6.26 2.91
N ARG A 232 -6.84 6.08 4.05
CA ARG A 232 -6.47 5.08 5.04
C ARG A 232 -7.68 4.23 5.41
N VAL A 233 -7.44 2.98 5.68
CA VAL A 233 -8.36 2.09 6.39
C VAL A 233 -8.02 2.18 7.87
N GLU A 234 -8.95 2.56 8.70
CA GLU A 234 -8.81 2.66 10.13
C GLU A 234 -10.18 2.58 10.80
N ASP A 235 -10.29 1.84 11.89
CA ASP A 235 -11.54 1.58 12.60
C ASP A 235 -12.62 1.00 11.68
N SER A 236 -12.23 0.06 10.80
CA SER A 236 -13.10 -0.54 9.78
C SER A 236 -13.81 0.47 8.88
N LYS A 237 -13.15 1.57 8.54
CA LYS A 237 -13.66 2.61 7.64
C LYS A 237 -12.61 3.13 6.69
N PHE A 238 -13.03 3.45 5.46
CA PHE A 238 -12.20 4.19 4.51
C PHE A 238 -12.27 5.69 4.83
N LYS A 239 -11.16 6.26 5.24
CA LYS A 239 -11.02 7.69 5.55
C LYS A 239 -10.14 8.35 4.50
N LYS A 240 -10.64 9.37 3.80
CA LYS A 240 -9.84 10.18 2.87
C LYS A 240 -8.87 11.06 3.66
N ILE A 241 -7.61 11.09 3.24
CA ILE A 241 -6.55 11.93 3.85
C ILE A 241 -6.37 13.22 3.03
N PHE A 242 -6.31 13.10 1.69
CA PHE A 242 -6.24 14.23 0.77
C PHE A 242 -6.58 13.82 -0.67
#